data_8319f72288ce8c012143276a17e09130
#
_entry.id   8319f72288ce8c012143276a17e09130
#
_cell.length_a   1.000
_cell.length_b   1.000
_cell.length_c   1.000
_cell.angle_alpha   90.00
_cell.angle_beta   90.00
_cell.angle_gamma   90.00
#
_symmetry.space_group_name_H-M   'P 1'
#
loop_
_entity.id
_entity.type
_entity.pdbx_description
1 polymer ?
#
loop_
_entity_poly.entity_id
_entity_poly.type
_entity_poly.pdbx_seq_one_letter_code
_entity_poly.pdbx_strand_id
1 'polypeptide(L)'
;MKIESDRDVDLAWRDAPVMGVGLHWDDVRVGQRFQTLGRTVTEADIAMFVGVTGMVEEMFTNIEYIKSESRMGARPVPGSMVFCVAEGLLMQSTMQRTGI
;
A
#
# COMPACT_ATOMS: atom_id res chain seq x y z
N MET A 1 25.74 -2.70 -14.62
CA MET A 1 26.59 -2.71 -13.41
C MET A 1 27.21 -4.09 -13.23
N LYS A 2 28.49 -4.14 -13.07
CA LYS A 2 29.17 -5.41 -12.83
C LYS A 2 29.12 -5.75 -11.35
N ILE A 3 28.63 -6.92 -10.99
CA ILE A 3 28.59 -7.41 -9.61
C ILE A 3 29.89 -8.19 -9.38
N GLU A 4 30.64 -7.81 -8.35
CA GLU A 4 31.86 -8.51 -7.98
C GLU A 4 31.57 -9.85 -7.32
N SER A 5 32.57 -10.73 -7.35
CA SER A 5 32.50 -12.02 -6.70
C SER A 5 32.45 -11.87 -5.19
N ASP A 6 31.65 -12.71 -4.51
CA ASP A 6 31.50 -12.77 -3.04
C ASP A 6 32.74 -13.30 -2.31
N ARG A 7 33.80 -13.64 -3.00
CA ARG A 7 34.94 -14.39 -2.42
C ARG A 7 35.57 -13.72 -1.19
N ASP A 8 35.57 -12.39 -1.19
CA ASP A 8 36.21 -11.59 -0.15
C ASP A 8 35.20 -10.89 0.77
N VAL A 9 33.90 -11.24 0.61
CA VAL A 9 32.80 -10.64 1.38
C VAL A 9 32.50 -11.51 2.61
N ASP A 10 32.40 -10.87 3.76
CA ASP A 10 31.91 -11.54 4.95
C ASP A 10 30.43 -11.93 4.76
N LEU A 11 30.13 -13.23 4.82
CA LEU A 11 28.81 -13.78 4.59
C LEU A 11 28.05 -14.11 5.90
N ALA A 12 28.60 -13.74 7.05
CA ALA A 12 27.96 -13.97 8.34
C ALA A 12 26.56 -13.35 8.44
N TRP A 13 26.31 -12.29 7.69
CA TRP A 13 24.97 -11.66 7.60
C TRP A 13 23.89 -12.61 7.07
N ARG A 14 24.26 -13.67 6.35
CA ARG A 14 23.29 -14.63 5.81
C ARG A 14 22.55 -15.42 6.88
N ASP A 15 23.15 -15.56 8.05
CA ASP A 15 22.54 -16.24 9.20
C ASP A 15 21.70 -15.27 10.05
N ALA A 16 21.77 -13.98 9.77
CA ALA A 16 20.97 -13.00 10.48
C ALA A 16 19.48 -13.12 10.11
N PRO A 17 18.57 -12.88 11.07
CA PRO A 17 17.14 -12.89 10.79
C PRO A 17 16.76 -11.85 9.75
N VAL A 18 15.87 -12.21 8.84
CA VAL A 18 15.31 -11.25 7.88
C VAL A 18 14.19 -10.48 8.56
N MET A 19 14.30 -9.14 8.55
CA MET A 19 13.30 -8.27 9.12
C MET A 19 12.13 -8.08 8.14
N GLY A 20 10.94 -7.86 8.68
CA GLY A 20 9.79 -7.47 7.88
C GLY A 20 9.19 -8.59 7.03
N VAL A 21 9.38 -9.86 7.41
CA VAL A 21 8.79 -11.00 6.68
C VAL A 21 7.29 -11.16 6.91
N GLY A 22 6.74 -10.47 7.90
CA GLY A 22 5.32 -10.51 8.20
C GLY A 22 4.93 -11.62 9.18
N LEU A 23 3.63 -11.87 9.26
CA LEU A 23 3.03 -12.85 10.15
C LEU A 23 2.55 -14.05 9.34
N HIS A 24 2.83 -15.26 9.80
CA HIS A 24 2.22 -16.47 9.28
C HIS A 24 0.90 -16.75 10.02
N TRP A 25 0.09 -17.65 9.47
CA TRP A 25 -1.24 -17.90 10.01
C TRP A 25 -1.23 -18.33 11.49
N ASP A 26 -0.20 -19.03 11.91
CA ASP A 26 -0.02 -19.49 13.30
C ASP A 26 0.51 -18.42 14.26
N ASP A 27 0.97 -17.28 13.70
CA ASP A 27 1.35 -16.11 14.49
C ASP A 27 0.16 -15.20 14.80
N VAL A 28 -0.97 -15.42 14.12
CA VAL A 28 -2.16 -14.60 14.26
C VAL A 28 -3.09 -15.17 15.34
N ARG A 29 -3.53 -14.31 16.25
CA ARG A 29 -4.38 -14.69 17.38
C ARG A 29 -5.70 -13.95 17.36
N VAL A 30 -6.75 -14.62 17.81
CA VAL A 30 -8.07 -13.98 17.97
C VAL A 30 -7.96 -12.83 18.96
N GLY A 31 -8.50 -11.67 18.60
CA GLY A 31 -8.43 -10.45 19.44
C GLY A 31 -7.16 -9.65 19.31
N GLN A 32 -6.19 -10.11 18.54
CA GLN A 32 -4.96 -9.37 18.27
C GLN A 32 -5.27 -8.03 17.60
N ARG A 33 -4.57 -6.98 18.02
CA ARG A 33 -4.71 -5.64 17.47
C ARG A 33 -3.34 -5.08 17.11
N PHE A 34 -3.29 -4.34 16.02
CA PHE A 34 -2.10 -3.59 15.64
C PHE A 34 -2.49 -2.34 14.85
N GLN A 35 -1.57 -1.40 14.78
CA GLN A 35 -1.72 -0.18 14.01
C GLN A 35 -0.65 -0.16 12.92
N THR A 36 -1.01 0.37 11.76
CA THR A 36 -0.04 0.64 10.69
C THR A 36 0.51 2.05 10.83
N LEU A 37 1.60 2.31 10.14
CA LEU A 37 2.01 3.69 9.90
C LEU A 37 0.94 4.41 9.07
N GLY A 38 0.85 5.73 9.23
CA GLY A 38 -0.06 6.55 8.44
C GLY A 38 0.49 6.88 7.07
N ARG A 39 -0.41 7.18 6.16
CA ARG A 39 -0.08 7.67 4.82
C ARG A 39 -1.06 8.73 4.39
N THR A 40 -0.57 9.83 3.81
CA THR A 40 -1.41 10.82 3.16
C THR A 40 -1.79 10.35 1.77
N VAL A 41 -3.07 10.39 1.44
CA VAL A 41 -3.55 10.18 0.08
C VAL A 41 -3.59 11.54 -0.62
N THR A 42 -2.86 11.65 -1.71
CA THR A 42 -2.73 12.90 -2.47
C THR A 42 -3.64 12.90 -3.69
N GLU A 43 -3.84 14.09 -4.29
CA GLU A 43 -4.54 14.22 -5.57
C GLU A 43 -3.84 13.40 -6.68
N ALA A 44 -2.52 13.35 -6.66
CA ALA A 44 -1.76 12.54 -7.61
C ALA A 44 -2.06 11.04 -7.47
N ASP A 45 -2.19 10.56 -6.25
CA ASP A 45 -2.57 9.16 -5.99
C ASP A 45 -3.94 8.83 -6.60
N ILE A 46 -4.91 9.72 -6.43
CA ILE A 46 -6.26 9.55 -6.99
C ILE A 46 -6.19 9.53 -8.52
N ALA A 47 -5.49 10.46 -9.13
CA ALA A 47 -5.36 10.55 -10.59
C ALA A 47 -4.71 9.30 -11.17
N MET A 48 -3.67 8.77 -10.53
CA MET A 48 -3.00 7.55 -10.96
C MET A 48 -3.93 6.34 -10.86
N PHE A 49 -4.66 6.20 -9.76
CA PHE A 49 -5.59 5.09 -9.57
C PHE A 49 -6.72 5.11 -10.59
N VAL A 50 -7.31 6.29 -10.83
CA VAL A 50 -8.36 6.48 -11.83
C VAL A 50 -7.83 6.15 -13.23
N GLY A 51 -6.62 6.59 -13.55
CA GLY A 51 -5.98 6.31 -14.85
C GLY A 51 -5.74 4.82 -15.08
N VAL A 52 -5.26 4.11 -14.07
CA VAL A 52 -4.98 2.67 -14.17
C VAL A 52 -6.25 1.83 -14.26
N THR A 53 -7.28 2.19 -13.49
CA THR A 53 -8.52 1.41 -13.39
C THR A 53 -9.57 1.76 -14.42
N GLY A 54 -9.46 2.92 -15.05
CA GLY A 54 -10.50 3.43 -15.94
C GLY A 54 -11.75 3.94 -15.23
N MET A 55 -11.69 4.21 -13.92
CA MET A 55 -12.80 4.76 -13.13
C MET A 55 -12.96 6.26 -13.39
N VAL A 56 -13.32 6.62 -14.60
CA VAL A 56 -13.34 8.02 -15.08
C VAL A 56 -14.67 8.72 -14.84
N GLU A 57 -15.37 8.41 -13.78
CA GLU A 57 -16.59 9.13 -13.41
C GLU A 57 -16.30 10.62 -13.12
N GLU A 58 -17.26 11.48 -13.43
CA GLU A 58 -17.13 12.92 -13.22
C GLU A 58 -16.82 13.28 -11.77
N MET A 59 -17.34 12.54 -10.81
CA MET A 59 -17.03 12.75 -9.39
C MET A 59 -15.55 12.57 -9.04
N PHE A 60 -14.79 11.87 -9.88
CA PHE A 60 -13.35 11.68 -9.68
C PHE A 60 -12.49 12.51 -10.63
N THR A 61 -13.06 13.02 -11.72
CA THR A 61 -12.29 13.60 -12.82
C THR A 61 -12.66 15.04 -13.16
N ASN A 62 -13.85 15.50 -12.76
CA ASN A 62 -14.35 16.82 -13.16
C ASN A 62 -14.58 17.73 -11.95
N ILE A 63 -13.64 18.62 -11.69
CA ILE A 63 -13.67 19.54 -10.55
C ILE A 63 -14.94 20.44 -10.60
N GLU A 64 -15.34 20.89 -11.76
CA GLU A 64 -16.53 21.77 -11.90
C GLU A 64 -17.81 21.02 -11.53
N TYR A 65 -17.91 19.75 -11.95
CA TYR A 65 -19.01 18.90 -11.54
C TYR A 65 -19.05 18.71 -10.01
N ILE A 66 -17.90 18.47 -9.40
CA ILE A 66 -17.81 18.30 -7.95
C ILE A 66 -18.26 19.55 -7.21
N LYS A 67 -17.87 20.73 -7.67
CA LYS A 67 -18.28 22.01 -7.07
C LYS A 67 -19.78 22.26 -7.16
N SER A 68 -20.39 21.91 -8.29
CA SER A 68 -21.81 22.22 -8.54
C SER A 68 -22.77 21.16 -8.02
N GLU A 69 -22.40 19.89 -8.09
CA GLU A 69 -23.32 18.77 -7.85
C GLU A 69 -22.99 17.96 -6.60
N SER A 70 -21.74 18.01 -6.12
CA SER A 70 -21.33 17.22 -4.97
C SER A 70 -21.60 17.93 -3.65
N ARG A 71 -22.27 17.24 -2.73
CA ARG A 71 -22.45 17.72 -1.36
C ARG A 71 -21.16 17.71 -0.54
N MET A 72 -20.14 17.00 -1.02
CA MET A 72 -18.88 16.86 -0.30
C MET A 72 -17.97 18.08 -0.39
N GLY A 73 -18.13 18.91 -1.43
CA GLY A 73 -17.30 20.09 -1.65
C GLY A 73 -15.84 19.79 -2.00
N ALA A 74 -15.48 18.52 -2.13
CA ALA A 74 -14.12 18.06 -2.43
C ALA A 74 -14.16 16.78 -3.25
N ARG A 75 -13.07 16.49 -3.95
CA ARG A 75 -12.94 15.26 -4.72
C ARG A 75 -12.95 14.05 -3.78
N PRO A 76 -13.88 13.11 -3.93
CA PRO A 76 -13.87 11.89 -3.13
C PRO A 76 -12.75 10.94 -3.58
N VAL A 77 -12.31 10.11 -2.66
CA VAL A 77 -11.41 9.01 -2.98
C VAL A 77 -12.24 7.79 -3.33
N PRO A 78 -11.95 7.10 -4.45
CA PRO A 78 -12.66 5.85 -4.77
C PRO A 78 -12.56 4.84 -3.62
N GLY A 79 -13.67 4.19 -3.25
CA GLY A 79 -13.69 3.26 -2.11
C GLY A 79 -12.73 2.10 -2.27
N SER A 80 -12.60 1.55 -3.49
CA SER A 80 -11.65 0.49 -3.79
C SER A 80 -10.20 0.94 -3.66
N MET A 81 -9.90 2.22 -3.94
CA MET A 81 -8.57 2.78 -3.68
C MET A 81 -8.25 2.81 -2.20
N VAL A 82 -9.20 3.20 -1.36
CA VAL A 82 -9.03 3.20 0.10
C VAL A 82 -8.69 1.79 0.58
N PHE A 83 -9.40 0.79 0.09
CA PHE A 83 -9.12 -0.61 0.39
C PHE A 83 -7.69 -1.01 -0.02
N CYS A 84 -7.30 -0.67 -1.25
CA CYS A 84 -5.95 -0.98 -1.75
C CYS A 84 -4.85 -0.30 -0.93
N VAL A 85 -5.05 0.95 -0.54
CA VAL A 85 -4.09 1.68 0.31
C VAL A 85 -3.98 1.02 1.68
N ALA A 86 -5.09 0.66 2.28
CA ALA A 86 -5.11 -0.04 3.57
C ALA A 86 -4.37 -1.38 3.48
N GLU A 87 -4.64 -2.16 2.45
CA GLU A 87 -3.95 -3.43 2.21
C GLU A 87 -2.45 -3.23 1.99
N GLY A 88 -2.06 -2.20 1.24
CA GLY A 88 -0.64 -1.85 1.05
C GLY A 88 0.07 -1.53 2.36
N LEU A 89 -0.58 -0.81 3.26
CA LEU A 89 -0.03 -0.51 4.58
C LEU A 89 0.12 -1.77 5.43
N LEU A 90 -0.80 -2.70 5.33
CA LEU A 90 -0.72 -3.99 6.03
C LEU A 90 0.39 -4.88 5.47
N MET A 91 0.57 -4.91 4.15
CA MET A 91 1.58 -5.75 3.50
C MET A 91 2.99 -5.49 3.99
N GLN A 92 3.32 -4.23 4.23
CA GLN A 92 4.68 -3.83 4.61
C GLN A 92 5.16 -4.49 5.89
N SER A 93 4.26 -4.79 6.82
CA SER A 93 4.64 -5.29 8.13
C SER A 93 4.05 -6.66 8.48
N THR A 94 3.02 -7.12 7.76
CA THR A 94 2.31 -8.34 8.15
C THR A 94 2.23 -9.40 7.06
N MET A 95 2.36 -9.03 5.80
CA MET A 95 2.03 -9.94 4.69
C MET A 95 3.20 -10.32 3.79
N GLN A 96 4.41 -9.89 4.11
CA GLN A 96 5.59 -10.28 3.34
C GLN A 96 5.85 -11.77 3.48
N ARG A 97 6.08 -12.46 2.35
CA ARG A 97 6.39 -13.89 2.31
C ARG A 97 5.36 -14.81 2.99
N THR A 98 4.12 -14.31 3.19
CA THR A 98 3.08 -15.10 3.87
C THR A 98 2.13 -15.82 2.92
N GLY A 99 2.18 -15.49 1.64
CA GLY A 99 1.30 -16.03 0.62
C GLY A 99 1.77 -17.34 -0.04
N ILE A 100 2.84 -17.90 0.44
CA ILE A 100 3.44 -19.12 -0.13
C ILE A 100 3.54 -20.19 0.94
#